data_63e91eaaa9d5f72b50978a19a72c4eb0
#
_entry.id   63e91eaaa9d5f72b50978a19a72c4eb0
#
_cell.length_a   1.000
_cell.length_b   1.000
_cell.length_c   1.000
_cell.angle_alpha   90.00
_cell.angle_beta   90.00
_cell.angle_gamma   90.00
#
_symmetry.space_group_name_H-M   'P 1'
#
loop_
_entity.id
_entity.type
_entity.pdbx_description
1 polymer ?
#
loop_
_entity_poly.entity_id
_entity_poly.type
_entity_poly.pdbx_seq_one_letter_code
_entity_poly.pdbx_strand_id
1 'polypeptide(L)'
;MAFLLIRENVMMPIAPDARYKSMVNLREGKISREIFSSREIYEDELDKVFTRAWLFVGHESQIPNPGDFFTSRMGAESVILTRDKKNQVHVFLNSCRHRGMKVCQYDHGNTQLFTCPYHSWSYTTEGKLFGVPQFKTLYEGCLDKDEWSLIEVPKLATYKGTVWASWDPHAPDLMTYLGDARAHLDLALDCRDGREGGSEVLVGVHKWIIPCNWKFAAENFLGDTYHNVSHRSVDLIGIGPSAEAGVKGRRDNELDKAQHVWVNFPAGHGVHSALMPEGWEYTNTYQNNPIVAEYFQHCHAERRRRMGEDRYLSLIHISEPTRPY
;
A
#
# COMPACT_ATOMS: atom_id res chain seq x y z
N MET A 1 -14.20 -22.14 7.24
CA MET A 1 -13.07 -22.60 8.07
C MET A 1 -11.96 -22.97 7.09
N ALA A 2 -11.23 -21.98 6.59
CA ALA A 2 -10.11 -22.19 5.68
C ALA A 2 -8.82 -22.12 6.51
N PHE A 3 -8.30 -23.28 6.87
CA PHE A 3 -6.95 -23.42 7.39
C PHE A 3 -5.99 -23.15 6.22
N LEU A 4 -5.20 -22.11 6.33
CA LEU A 4 -4.01 -21.96 5.50
C LEU A 4 -3.07 -23.11 5.87
N LEU A 5 -3.18 -24.24 5.19
CA LEU A 5 -2.13 -25.25 5.17
C LEU A 5 -0.95 -24.64 4.43
N ILE A 6 0.05 -24.13 5.16
CA ILE A 6 1.35 -23.84 4.60
C ILE A 6 1.89 -25.17 4.07
N ARG A 7 1.63 -25.45 2.80
CA ARG A 7 2.30 -26.55 2.11
C ARG A 7 3.73 -26.10 1.85
N GLU A 8 4.69 -26.87 2.32
CA GLU A 8 6.07 -26.81 1.86
C GLU A 8 6.10 -27.12 0.35
N ASN A 9 5.90 -26.11 -0.48
CA ASN A 9 6.06 -26.22 -1.92
C ASN A 9 7.28 -25.42 -2.33
N VAL A 10 8.33 -26.12 -2.70
CA VAL A 10 9.45 -25.57 -3.49
C VAL A 10 8.85 -24.92 -4.73
N MET A 11 8.87 -23.59 -4.79
CA MET A 11 8.32 -22.83 -5.91
C MET A 11 9.17 -23.02 -7.17
N MET A 12 8.66 -23.85 -8.07
CA MET A 12 9.02 -23.73 -9.48
C MET A 12 8.37 -22.45 -10.03
N PRO A 13 9.05 -21.68 -10.90
CA PRO A 13 8.42 -20.55 -11.56
C PRO A 13 7.16 -21.06 -12.28
N ILE A 14 6.00 -20.59 -11.90
CA ILE A 14 4.73 -20.95 -12.52
C ILE A 14 4.78 -20.41 -13.94
N ALA A 15 4.81 -21.31 -14.92
CA ALA A 15 4.62 -20.92 -16.31
C ALA A 15 3.29 -20.15 -16.42
N PRO A 16 3.28 -18.97 -17.11
CA PRO A 16 2.06 -18.19 -17.24
C PRO A 16 0.96 -19.08 -17.83
N ASP A 17 -0.14 -19.23 -17.11
CA ASP A 17 -1.26 -20.04 -17.55
C ASP A 17 -1.76 -19.51 -18.91
N ALA A 18 -1.80 -20.38 -19.91
CA ALA A 18 -2.22 -20.03 -21.27
C ALA A 18 -3.63 -19.44 -21.30
N ARG A 19 -4.49 -19.84 -20.34
CA ARG A 19 -5.82 -19.28 -20.15
C ARG A 19 -5.79 -17.76 -19.92
N TYR A 20 -4.96 -17.28 -18.99
CA TYR A 20 -4.90 -15.84 -18.68
C TYR A 20 -4.29 -15.03 -19.81
N LYS A 21 -3.31 -15.58 -20.52
CA LYS A 21 -2.75 -14.93 -21.73
C LYS A 21 -3.80 -14.71 -22.81
N SER A 22 -4.71 -15.65 -23.01
CA SER A 22 -5.78 -15.52 -24.02
C SER A 22 -6.81 -14.45 -23.67
N MET A 23 -6.89 -14.03 -22.41
CA MET A 23 -7.83 -13.00 -21.95
C MET A 23 -7.33 -11.58 -22.21
N VAL A 24 -6.08 -11.41 -22.61
CA VAL A 24 -5.45 -10.10 -22.86
C VAL A 24 -4.95 -10.06 -24.30
N ASN A 25 -5.51 -9.18 -25.11
CA ASN A 25 -5.07 -8.93 -26.48
C ASN A 25 -4.35 -7.58 -26.55
N LEU A 26 -3.06 -7.59 -26.36
CA LEU A 26 -2.23 -6.38 -26.37
C LEU A 26 -2.24 -5.66 -27.73
N ARG A 27 -2.40 -6.39 -28.84
CA ARG A 27 -2.41 -5.80 -30.19
C ARG A 27 -3.66 -4.95 -30.45
N GLU A 28 -4.79 -5.38 -29.90
CA GLU A 28 -6.07 -4.69 -30.07
C GLU A 28 -6.42 -3.83 -28.84
N GLY A 29 -5.59 -3.84 -27.80
CA GLY A 29 -5.89 -3.14 -26.55
C GLY A 29 -7.16 -3.66 -25.85
N LYS A 30 -7.44 -4.96 -25.98
CA LYS A 30 -8.66 -5.58 -25.44
C LYS A 30 -8.34 -6.53 -24.30
N ILE A 31 -9.16 -6.47 -23.27
CA ILE A 31 -9.12 -7.36 -22.12
C ILE A 31 -10.48 -8.02 -21.96
N SER A 32 -10.51 -9.34 -21.72
CA SER A 32 -11.75 -10.03 -21.37
C SER A 32 -12.28 -9.50 -20.04
N ARG A 33 -13.53 -9.05 -20.03
CA ARG A 33 -14.17 -8.62 -18.77
C ARG A 33 -14.33 -9.75 -17.74
N GLU A 34 -14.14 -10.99 -18.13
CA GLU A 34 -14.16 -12.16 -17.25
C GLU A 34 -13.13 -12.05 -16.13
N ILE A 35 -11.98 -11.40 -16.39
CA ILE A 35 -10.96 -11.16 -15.37
C ILE A 35 -11.47 -10.32 -14.19
N PHE A 36 -12.54 -9.53 -14.38
CA PHE A 36 -13.15 -8.70 -13.34
C PHE A 36 -14.36 -9.36 -12.68
N SER A 37 -14.94 -10.40 -13.28
CA SER A 37 -16.21 -10.98 -12.84
C SER A 37 -16.14 -12.43 -12.41
N SER A 38 -15.11 -13.18 -12.85
CA SER A 38 -14.97 -14.60 -12.49
C SER A 38 -14.48 -14.76 -11.06
N ARG A 39 -15.23 -15.52 -10.27
CA ARG A 39 -14.84 -15.89 -8.92
C ARG A 39 -13.62 -16.81 -8.89
N GLU A 40 -13.54 -17.74 -9.82
CA GLU A 40 -12.42 -18.68 -9.95
C GLU A 40 -11.10 -17.93 -10.19
N ILE A 41 -11.12 -16.90 -11.06
CA ILE A 41 -9.95 -16.05 -11.30
C ILE A 41 -9.56 -15.30 -10.02
N TYR A 42 -10.54 -14.78 -9.29
CA TYR A 42 -10.26 -14.10 -8.03
C TYR A 42 -9.66 -15.04 -6.97
N GLU A 43 -10.13 -16.28 -6.89
CA GLU A 43 -9.56 -17.29 -5.98
C GLU A 43 -8.12 -17.66 -6.38
N ASP A 44 -7.83 -17.75 -7.67
CA ASP A 44 -6.46 -17.91 -8.19
C ASP A 44 -5.58 -16.69 -7.86
N GLU A 45 -6.10 -15.48 -7.93
CA GLU A 45 -5.37 -14.27 -7.55
C GLU A 45 -5.05 -14.24 -6.05
N LEU A 46 -5.97 -14.66 -5.20
CA LEU A 46 -5.71 -14.80 -3.77
C LEU A 46 -4.54 -15.76 -3.50
N ASP A 47 -4.49 -16.89 -4.21
CA ASP A 47 -3.45 -17.92 -4.05
C ASP A 47 -2.13 -17.55 -4.75
N LYS A 48 -2.18 -16.98 -5.95
CA LYS A 48 -1.00 -16.81 -6.83
C LYS A 48 -0.41 -15.40 -6.79
N VAL A 49 -1.20 -14.40 -6.39
CA VAL A 49 -0.77 -13.00 -6.32
C VAL A 49 -0.65 -12.54 -4.87
N PHE A 50 -1.75 -12.55 -4.12
CA PHE A 50 -1.77 -11.96 -2.79
C PHE A 50 -0.99 -12.76 -1.73
N THR A 51 -0.74 -14.04 -1.95
CA THR A 51 0.15 -14.83 -1.07
C THR A 51 1.62 -14.65 -1.39
N ARG A 52 1.99 -14.05 -2.54
CA ARG A 52 3.38 -14.00 -3.03
C ARG A 52 3.93 -12.59 -3.18
N ALA A 53 3.07 -11.62 -3.45
CA ALA A 53 3.47 -10.22 -3.59
C ALA A 53 3.88 -9.62 -2.24
N TRP A 54 4.73 -8.61 -2.31
CA TRP A 54 4.88 -7.68 -1.20
C TRP A 54 3.65 -6.78 -1.16
N LEU A 55 2.98 -6.76 -0.03
CA LEU A 55 1.77 -6.00 0.20
C LEU A 55 2.05 -4.86 1.18
N PHE A 56 1.58 -3.67 0.86
CA PHE A 56 1.61 -2.53 1.77
C PHE A 56 0.67 -2.79 2.95
N VAL A 57 1.20 -2.66 4.16
CA VAL A 57 0.46 -2.93 5.40
C VAL A 57 0.10 -1.63 6.12
N GLY A 58 1.01 -0.67 6.15
CA GLY A 58 0.83 0.59 6.86
C GLY A 58 2.12 1.41 6.89
N HIS A 59 2.18 2.36 7.81
CA HIS A 59 3.32 3.26 7.97
C HIS A 59 3.76 3.30 9.44
N GLU A 60 5.05 3.43 9.69
CA GLU A 60 5.62 3.47 11.05
C GLU A 60 5.05 4.61 11.91
N SER A 61 4.67 5.75 11.27
CA SER A 61 4.01 6.86 11.97
C SER A 61 2.61 6.53 12.52
N GLN A 62 2.01 5.42 12.10
CA GLN A 62 0.74 4.93 12.66
C GLN A 62 0.94 4.13 13.95
N ILE A 63 2.18 3.72 14.22
CA ILE A 63 2.58 2.96 15.40
C ILE A 63 3.85 3.55 16.03
N PRO A 64 3.89 4.86 16.36
CA PRO A 64 5.11 5.54 16.79
C PRO A 64 5.67 5.06 18.13
N ASN A 65 4.85 4.52 19.02
CA ASN A 65 5.23 4.16 20.36
C ASN A 65 5.15 2.66 20.62
N PRO A 66 5.92 2.11 21.56
CA PRO A 66 5.75 0.74 22.02
C PRO A 66 4.34 0.44 22.48
N GLY A 67 3.79 -0.67 22.01
CA GLY A 67 2.41 -1.07 22.26
C GLY A 67 1.40 -0.54 21.25
N ASP A 68 1.78 0.41 20.42
CA ASP A 68 0.90 0.87 19.34
C ASP A 68 0.63 -0.24 18.33
N PHE A 69 -0.60 -0.26 17.82
CA PHE A 69 -1.01 -1.19 16.78
C PHE A 69 -1.96 -0.53 15.78
N PHE A 70 -1.95 -1.09 14.57
CA PHE A 70 -2.84 -0.76 13.47
C PHE A 70 -3.29 -2.05 12.79
N THR A 71 -4.59 -2.20 12.50
CA THR A 71 -5.08 -3.37 11.77
C THR A 71 -5.22 -3.06 10.28
N SER A 72 -4.75 -3.99 9.47
CA SER A 72 -4.75 -3.90 8.02
C SER A 72 -5.22 -5.22 7.38
N ARG A 73 -5.05 -5.33 6.07
CA ARG A 73 -5.33 -6.55 5.32
C ARG A 73 -4.18 -6.90 4.38
N MET A 74 -3.96 -8.20 4.24
CA MET A 74 -3.07 -8.78 3.24
C MET A 74 -3.85 -9.82 2.43
N GLY A 75 -4.36 -9.40 1.26
CA GLY A 75 -5.34 -10.18 0.52
C GLY A 75 -6.66 -10.32 1.31
N ALA A 76 -7.11 -11.54 1.49
CA ALA A 76 -8.31 -11.85 2.29
C ALA A 76 -8.08 -11.79 3.80
N GLU A 77 -6.81 -11.88 4.25
CA GLU A 77 -6.46 -12.03 5.65
C GLU A 77 -6.39 -10.67 6.37
N SER A 78 -6.91 -10.63 7.60
CA SER A 78 -6.72 -9.50 8.51
C SER A 78 -5.38 -9.64 9.21
N VAL A 79 -4.61 -8.55 9.32
CA VAL A 79 -3.32 -8.53 10.00
C VAL A 79 -3.25 -7.42 11.04
N ILE A 80 -2.36 -7.60 12.03
CA ILE A 80 -2.03 -6.62 13.05
C ILE A 80 -0.61 -6.16 12.80
N LEU A 81 -0.44 -4.90 12.48
CA LEU A 81 0.83 -4.19 12.51
C LEU A 81 1.03 -3.63 13.92
N THR A 82 2.15 -3.90 14.58
CA THR A 82 2.40 -3.43 15.95
C THR A 82 3.87 -3.13 16.20
N ARG A 83 4.12 -2.27 17.19
CA ARG A 83 5.47 -1.98 17.70
C ARG A 83 5.65 -2.60 19.08
N ASP A 84 6.66 -3.41 19.25
CA ASP A 84 6.95 -4.06 20.52
C ASP A 84 7.69 -3.13 21.51
N LYS A 85 7.96 -3.63 22.72
CA LYS A 85 8.69 -2.90 23.78
C LYS A 85 10.14 -2.58 23.44
N LYS A 86 10.70 -3.24 22.42
CA LYS A 86 12.07 -3.03 21.93
C LYS A 86 12.09 -2.13 20.68
N ASN A 87 10.97 -1.48 20.38
CA ASN A 87 10.77 -0.66 19.18
C ASN A 87 10.84 -1.45 17.84
N GLN A 88 10.71 -2.77 17.88
CA GLN A 88 10.66 -3.58 16.66
C GLN A 88 9.23 -3.61 16.11
N VAL A 89 9.14 -3.59 14.79
CA VAL A 89 7.88 -3.66 14.06
C VAL A 89 7.59 -5.10 13.72
N HIS A 90 6.34 -5.53 13.97
CA HIS A 90 5.84 -6.87 13.68
C HIS A 90 4.53 -6.81 12.91
N VAL A 91 4.28 -7.83 12.09
CA VAL A 91 3.00 -8.06 11.43
C VAL A 91 2.53 -9.48 11.69
N PHE A 92 1.40 -9.61 12.33
CA PHE A 92 0.80 -10.91 12.68
C PHE A 92 -0.53 -11.12 11.97
N LEU A 93 -0.83 -12.38 11.64
CA LEU A 93 -2.19 -12.77 11.28
C LEU A 93 -3.13 -12.46 12.46
N ASN A 94 -4.17 -11.67 12.21
CA ASN A 94 -5.16 -11.32 13.23
C ASN A 94 -6.14 -12.47 13.50
N SER A 95 -5.62 -13.59 13.95
CA SER A 95 -6.37 -14.82 14.18
C SER A 95 -5.87 -15.55 15.43
N CYS A 96 -6.74 -15.73 16.39
CA CYS A 96 -6.43 -16.46 17.61
C CYS A 96 -6.10 -17.92 17.29
N ARG A 97 -4.97 -18.39 17.79
CA ARG A 97 -4.48 -19.77 17.57
C ARG A 97 -5.41 -20.83 18.14
N HIS A 98 -6.29 -20.45 19.08
CA HIS A 98 -7.24 -21.38 19.67
C HIS A 98 -8.35 -21.80 18.70
N ARG A 99 -9.13 -20.83 18.16
CA ARG A 99 -10.27 -21.08 17.27
C ARG A 99 -10.49 -20.03 16.20
N GLY A 100 -9.46 -19.33 15.76
CA GLY A 100 -9.50 -18.44 14.59
C GLY A 100 -10.27 -17.14 14.77
N MET A 101 -10.73 -16.81 15.99
CA MET A 101 -11.37 -15.51 16.23
C MET A 101 -10.37 -14.37 16.05
N LYS A 102 -10.79 -13.25 15.44
CA LYS A 102 -9.96 -12.05 15.41
C LYS A 102 -9.55 -11.65 16.82
N VAL A 103 -8.25 -11.54 17.05
CA VAL A 103 -7.68 -11.17 18.34
C VAL A 103 -7.88 -9.71 18.62
N CYS A 104 -7.54 -8.86 17.63
CA CYS A 104 -7.74 -7.43 17.69
C CYS A 104 -8.99 -7.03 16.90
N GLN A 105 -9.94 -6.35 17.56
CA GLN A 105 -11.20 -5.89 16.99
C GLN A 105 -11.17 -4.41 16.60
N TYR A 106 -10.15 -3.68 17.03
CA TYR A 106 -10.01 -2.24 16.83
C TYR A 106 -9.12 -1.94 15.63
N ASP A 107 -9.36 -0.80 14.98
CA ASP A 107 -8.55 -0.38 13.83
C ASP A 107 -7.15 0.05 14.24
N HIS A 108 -7.02 0.72 15.38
CA HIS A 108 -5.74 1.17 15.94
C HIS A 108 -5.87 1.38 17.45
N GLY A 109 -4.75 1.52 18.12
CA GLY A 109 -4.69 1.81 19.55
C GLY A 109 -3.32 1.48 20.14
N ASN A 110 -3.29 1.45 21.49
CA ASN A 110 -2.10 1.04 22.24
C ASN A 110 -2.49 -0.04 23.26
N THR A 111 -1.73 -1.12 23.32
CA THR A 111 -1.96 -2.21 24.26
C THR A 111 -0.65 -2.90 24.65
N GLN A 112 -0.66 -3.51 25.82
CA GLN A 112 0.43 -4.38 26.26
C GLN A 112 0.17 -5.85 25.88
N LEU A 113 -1.10 -6.22 25.73
CA LEU A 113 -1.52 -7.59 25.42
C LEU A 113 -2.73 -7.55 24.49
N PHE A 114 -2.69 -8.33 23.43
CA PHE A 114 -3.85 -8.64 22.60
C PHE A 114 -4.64 -9.77 23.23
N THR A 115 -5.82 -9.50 23.75
CA THR A 115 -6.65 -10.51 24.38
C THR A 115 -7.81 -10.92 23.48
N CYS A 116 -7.87 -12.19 23.14
CA CYS A 116 -8.95 -12.74 22.31
C CYS A 116 -10.30 -12.62 23.02
N PRO A 117 -11.30 -11.97 22.41
CA PRO A 117 -12.59 -11.74 23.05
C PRO A 117 -13.43 -13.01 23.22
N TYR A 118 -13.01 -14.13 22.59
CA TYR A 118 -13.78 -15.37 22.64
C TYR A 118 -13.48 -16.19 23.90
N HIS A 119 -12.19 -16.52 24.15
CA HIS A 119 -11.80 -17.36 25.30
C HIS A 119 -10.61 -16.77 26.08
N SER A 120 -10.36 -15.47 25.93
CA SER A 120 -9.34 -14.74 26.69
C SER A 120 -7.90 -15.25 26.58
N TRP A 121 -7.57 -15.99 25.51
CA TRP A 121 -6.17 -16.21 25.18
C TRP A 121 -5.52 -14.88 24.90
N SER A 122 -4.39 -14.60 25.52
CA SER A 122 -3.72 -13.33 25.39
C SER A 122 -2.32 -13.48 24.81
N TYR A 123 -1.91 -12.50 23.99
CA TYR A 123 -0.65 -12.49 23.28
C TYR A 123 0.07 -11.18 23.53
N THR A 124 1.39 -11.23 23.64
CA THR A 124 2.21 -10.00 23.74
C THR A 124 2.26 -9.24 22.42
N THR A 125 2.79 -8.04 22.42
CA THR A 125 3.06 -7.27 21.18
C THR A 125 4.17 -7.89 20.31
N GLU A 126 4.93 -8.85 20.85
CA GLU A 126 5.86 -9.72 20.13
C GLU A 126 5.18 -10.98 19.56
N GLY A 127 3.85 -11.10 19.67
CA GLY A 127 3.05 -12.23 19.19
C GLY A 127 3.07 -13.46 20.06
N LYS A 128 3.83 -13.51 21.15
CA LYS A 128 3.96 -14.68 22.02
C LYS A 128 2.70 -14.95 22.82
N LEU A 129 2.29 -16.22 22.94
CA LEU A 129 1.18 -16.60 23.78
C LEU A 129 1.55 -16.38 25.26
N PHE A 130 0.93 -15.39 25.87
CA PHE A 130 1.17 -15.00 27.26
C PHE A 130 0.25 -15.73 28.23
N GLY A 131 -1.06 -15.61 28.06
CA GLY A 131 -2.07 -16.10 28.98
C GLY A 131 -3.06 -17.07 28.35
N VAL A 132 -3.30 -18.18 29.07
CA VAL A 132 -4.33 -19.16 28.74
C VAL A 132 -5.17 -19.40 30.00
N PRO A 133 -6.48 -19.08 29.98
CA PRO A 133 -7.34 -19.34 31.13
C PRO A 133 -7.35 -20.83 31.50
N GLN A 134 -7.34 -21.08 32.78
CA GLN A 134 -7.36 -22.46 33.34
C GLN A 134 -6.22 -23.36 32.81
N PHE A 135 -5.05 -22.77 32.53
CA PHE A 135 -3.90 -23.44 31.96
C PHE A 135 -3.51 -24.72 32.72
N LYS A 136 -3.53 -24.66 34.06
CA LYS A 136 -3.17 -25.81 34.88
C LYS A 136 -4.27 -26.89 34.95
N THR A 137 -5.54 -26.51 34.90
CA THR A 137 -6.67 -27.44 35.11
C THR A 137 -7.19 -28.05 33.83
N LEU A 138 -7.23 -27.31 32.72
CA LEU A 138 -7.73 -27.80 31.44
C LEU A 138 -6.63 -28.31 30.50
N TYR A 139 -5.43 -27.75 30.62
CA TYR A 139 -4.30 -28.12 29.77
C TYR A 139 -3.19 -28.86 30.56
N GLU A 140 -3.45 -29.18 31.84
CA GLU A 140 -2.51 -29.87 32.72
C GLU A 140 -1.12 -29.21 32.80
N GLY A 141 -1.03 -27.92 32.39
CA GLY A 141 0.22 -27.19 32.28
C GLY A 141 1.10 -27.61 31.10
N CYS A 142 0.62 -28.49 30.21
CA CYS A 142 1.43 -29.14 29.17
C CYS A 142 1.38 -28.41 27.80
N LEU A 143 0.56 -27.35 27.65
CA LEU A 143 0.48 -26.63 26.40
C LEU A 143 1.81 -25.86 26.18
N ASP A 144 2.51 -26.16 25.08
CA ASP A 144 3.68 -25.40 24.66
C ASP A 144 3.24 -24.05 24.10
N LYS A 145 3.47 -22.98 24.89
CA LYS A 145 3.03 -21.64 24.51
C LYS A 145 3.78 -21.08 23.30
N ASP A 146 4.99 -21.49 23.02
CA ASP A 146 5.78 -21.00 21.90
C ASP A 146 5.18 -21.49 20.57
N GLU A 147 4.70 -22.73 20.51
CA GLU A 147 4.01 -23.28 19.34
C GLU A 147 2.65 -22.60 19.07
N TRP A 148 2.04 -21.99 20.09
CA TRP A 148 0.72 -21.36 20.01
C TRP A 148 0.79 -19.84 19.96
N SER A 149 1.96 -19.28 19.67
CA SER A 149 2.13 -17.86 19.40
C SER A 149 1.40 -17.42 18.12
N LEU A 150 1.11 -16.12 17.96
CA LEU A 150 0.50 -15.61 16.74
C LEU A 150 1.38 -15.94 15.53
N ILE A 151 0.74 -16.16 14.39
CA ILE A 151 1.44 -16.38 13.13
C ILE A 151 1.99 -15.05 12.64
N GLU A 152 3.31 -14.92 12.63
CA GLU A 152 3.98 -13.78 12.06
C GLU A 152 4.13 -13.94 10.54
N VAL A 153 4.11 -12.83 9.79
CA VAL A 153 4.38 -12.87 8.36
C VAL A 153 5.81 -13.32 8.11
N PRO A 154 6.06 -14.20 7.12
CA PRO A 154 7.41 -14.70 6.83
C PRO A 154 8.41 -13.62 6.42
N LYS A 155 7.92 -12.58 5.74
CA LYS A 155 8.73 -11.46 5.25
C LYS A 155 8.12 -10.14 5.68
N LEU A 156 8.95 -9.30 6.27
CA LEU A 156 8.64 -7.93 6.70
C LEU A 156 9.79 -7.02 6.30
N ALA A 157 9.48 -5.87 5.72
CA ALA A 157 10.46 -4.84 5.40
C ALA A 157 9.85 -3.44 5.51
N THR A 158 10.69 -2.45 5.78
CA THR A 158 10.30 -1.05 5.79
C THR A 158 11.04 -0.29 4.69
N TYR A 159 10.35 0.68 4.11
CA TYR A 159 10.94 1.60 3.14
C TYR A 159 10.43 3.01 3.38
N LYS A 160 11.32 3.91 3.81
CA LYS A 160 11.00 5.32 4.10
C LYS A 160 9.74 5.49 4.97
N GLY A 161 9.62 4.66 6.01
CA GLY A 161 8.49 4.63 6.93
C GLY A 161 7.30 3.76 6.49
N THR A 162 7.18 3.42 5.23
CA THR A 162 6.16 2.46 4.77
C THR A 162 6.52 1.04 5.19
N VAL A 163 5.53 0.27 5.62
CA VAL A 163 5.67 -1.10 6.08
C VAL A 163 5.06 -2.05 5.06
N TRP A 164 5.86 -3.03 4.63
CA TRP A 164 5.51 -4.02 3.62
C TRP A 164 5.71 -5.43 4.16
N ALA A 165 4.84 -6.33 3.80
CA ALA A 165 4.93 -7.73 4.20
C ALA A 165 4.55 -8.68 3.07
N SER A 166 5.08 -9.89 3.11
CA SER A 166 4.73 -10.97 2.18
C SER A 166 4.48 -12.28 2.93
N TRP A 167 3.50 -13.04 2.45
CA TRP A 167 3.24 -14.41 2.92
C TRP A 167 4.22 -15.43 2.33
N ASP A 168 5.00 -15.03 1.31
CA ASP A 168 5.98 -15.91 0.68
C ASP A 168 7.35 -15.79 1.35
N PRO A 169 7.83 -16.85 2.05
CA PRO A 169 9.16 -16.84 2.66
C PRO A 169 10.29 -16.74 1.62
N HIS A 170 9.99 -17.07 0.36
CA HIS A 170 10.94 -17.03 -0.76
C HIS A 170 10.83 -15.77 -1.62
N ALA A 171 9.94 -14.83 -1.26
CA ALA A 171 9.85 -13.56 -1.95
C ALA A 171 11.24 -12.88 -2.02
N PRO A 172 11.61 -12.24 -3.15
CA PRO A 172 12.83 -11.44 -3.23
C PRO A 172 12.81 -10.36 -2.12
N ASP A 173 13.95 -9.77 -1.83
CA ASP A 173 13.95 -8.60 -0.94
C ASP A 173 13.09 -7.46 -1.53
N LEU A 174 12.56 -6.59 -0.66
CA LEU A 174 11.64 -5.54 -1.07
C LEU A 174 12.25 -4.60 -2.11
N MET A 175 13.55 -4.30 -1.99
CA MET A 175 14.21 -3.38 -2.93
C MET A 175 14.32 -3.97 -4.33
N THR A 176 14.64 -5.25 -4.42
CA THR A 176 14.65 -6.00 -5.67
C THR A 176 13.23 -6.10 -6.26
N TYR A 177 12.23 -6.35 -5.43
CA TYR A 177 10.84 -6.44 -5.87
C TYR A 177 10.32 -5.11 -6.43
N LEU A 178 10.58 -4.00 -5.75
CA LEU A 178 10.16 -2.66 -6.20
C LEU A 178 10.94 -2.18 -7.43
N GLY A 179 12.21 -2.59 -7.57
CA GLY A 179 13.04 -2.21 -8.70
C GLY A 179 13.05 -0.70 -8.95
N ASP A 180 12.92 -0.30 -10.21
CA ASP A 180 12.91 1.10 -10.63
C ASP A 180 11.62 1.87 -10.24
N ALA A 181 10.54 1.16 -9.89
CA ALA A 181 9.33 1.79 -9.36
C ALA A 181 9.60 2.57 -8.06
N ARG A 182 10.70 2.28 -7.36
CA ARG A 182 11.14 3.03 -6.16
C ARG A 182 11.28 4.53 -6.41
N ALA A 183 11.78 4.93 -7.57
CA ALA A 183 11.96 6.34 -7.87
C ALA A 183 10.64 7.12 -7.81
N HIS A 184 9.53 6.47 -8.17
CA HIS A 184 8.19 7.07 -8.07
C HIS A 184 7.65 7.07 -6.64
N LEU A 185 7.96 6.03 -5.85
CA LEU A 185 7.65 6.03 -4.42
C LEU A 185 8.41 7.15 -3.70
N ASP A 186 9.68 7.39 -4.06
CA ASP A 186 10.49 8.46 -3.51
C ASP A 186 9.86 9.84 -3.71
N LEU A 187 9.20 10.07 -4.85
CA LEU A 187 8.48 11.33 -5.10
C LEU A 187 7.35 11.59 -4.10
N ALA A 188 6.72 10.52 -3.60
CA ALA A 188 5.63 10.61 -2.63
C ALA A 188 6.12 10.57 -1.18
N LEU A 189 7.21 9.85 -0.91
CA LEU A 189 7.69 9.58 0.46
C LEU A 189 8.76 10.54 0.93
N ASP A 190 9.51 11.17 0.03
CA ASP A 190 10.54 12.14 0.37
C ASP A 190 9.94 13.52 0.65
N CYS A 191 10.64 14.27 1.48
CA CYS A 191 10.29 15.66 1.73
C CYS A 191 10.38 16.50 0.44
N ARG A 192 9.54 17.52 0.32
CA ARG A 192 9.54 18.40 -0.86
C ARG A 192 10.88 19.07 -1.14
N ASP A 193 11.68 19.30 -0.11
CA ASP A 193 13.02 19.88 -0.20
C ASP A 193 14.12 18.85 -0.57
N GLY A 194 13.73 17.61 -0.88
CA GLY A 194 14.65 16.54 -1.31
C GLY A 194 15.36 15.81 -0.18
N ARG A 195 14.93 15.96 1.07
CA ARG A 195 15.37 15.09 2.17
C ARG A 195 14.68 13.74 2.02
N GLU A 196 15.43 12.67 2.25
CA GLU A 196 14.92 11.31 2.16
C GLU A 196 13.92 11.01 3.28
N GLY A 197 12.79 10.38 2.93
CA GLY A 197 11.72 10.04 3.85
C GLY A 197 11.05 11.27 4.47
N GLY A 198 10.50 11.10 5.67
CA GLY A 198 9.87 12.19 6.44
C GLY A 198 8.39 12.39 6.15
N SER A 199 7.80 11.59 5.28
CA SER A 199 6.35 11.54 5.15
C SER A 199 5.74 10.87 6.38
N GLU A 200 4.55 11.31 6.77
CA GLU A 200 3.76 10.76 7.86
C GLU A 200 2.32 10.58 7.43
N VAL A 201 1.65 9.56 7.99
CA VAL A 201 0.22 9.39 7.78
C VAL A 201 -0.52 10.42 8.63
N LEU A 202 -1.36 11.23 7.98
CA LEU A 202 -2.24 12.15 8.67
C LEU A 202 -3.27 11.40 9.51
N VAL A 203 -3.75 12.02 10.58
CA VAL A 203 -4.74 11.43 11.47
C VAL A 203 -6.05 11.16 10.72
N GLY A 204 -6.56 9.96 10.90
CA GLY A 204 -7.79 9.48 10.27
C GLY A 204 -7.54 8.65 9.02
N VAL A 205 -7.99 7.40 9.06
CA VAL A 205 -7.93 6.47 7.93
C VAL A 205 -9.35 6.20 7.45
N HIS A 206 -9.64 6.56 6.21
CA HIS A 206 -10.89 6.20 5.57
C HIS A 206 -10.81 4.76 5.05
N LYS A 207 -11.75 3.92 5.47
CA LYS A 207 -11.84 2.53 5.04
C LYS A 207 -13.22 2.26 4.43
N TRP A 208 -13.23 1.68 3.24
CA TRP A 208 -14.46 1.27 2.56
C TRP A 208 -14.39 -0.21 2.18
N ILE A 209 -15.55 -0.84 2.14
CA ILE A 209 -15.74 -2.11 1.46
C ILE A 209 -16.59 -1.82 0.23
N ILE A 210 -16.01 -1.99 -0.95
CA ILE A 210 -16.69 -1.79 -2.22
C ILE A 210 -16.93 -3.18 -2.82
N PRO A 211 -18.17 -3.54 -3.17
CA PRO A 211 -18.49 -4.86 -3.73
C PRO A 211 -18.07 -4.92 -5.21
N CYS A 212 -16.78 -4.84 -5.47
CA CYS A 212 -16.20 -4.94 -6.81
C CYS A 212 -14.87 -5.70 -6.78
N ASN A 213 -14.36 -6.05 -7.96
CA ASN A 213 -13.04 -6.64 -8.10
C ASN A 213 -11.95 -5.60 -7.83
N TRP A 214 -10.89 -5.99 -7.12
CA TRP A 214 -9.77 -5.11 -6.74
C TRP A 214 -9.07 -4.47 -7.95
N LYS A 215 -9.09 -5.13 -9.12
CA LYS A 215 -8.47 -4.62 -10.34
C LYS A 215 -9.11 -3.34 -10.87
N PHE A 216 -10.38 -3.08 -10.55
CA PHE A 216 -11.00 -1.79 -10.89
C PHE A 216 -10.32 -0.62 -10.20
N ALA A 217 -9.99 -0.77 -8.91
CA ALA A 217 -9.24 0.27 -8.21
C ALA A 217 -7.82 0.40 -8.76
N ALA A 218 -7.13 -0.73 -9.00
CA ALA A 218 -5.78 -0.73 -9.55
C ALA A 218 -5.73 -0.07 -10.94
N GLU A 219 -6.67 -0.39 -11.83
CA GLU A 219 -6.78 0.21 -13.17
C GLU A 219 -7.06 1.71 -13.10
N ASN A 220 -7.98 2.13 -12.23
CA ASN A 220 -8.34 3.53 -12.05
C ASN A 220 -7.15 4.37 -11.59
N PHE A 221 -6.39 3.89 -10.60
CA PHE A 221 -5.21 4.61 -10.11
C PHE A 221 -4.02 4.56 -11.07
N LEU A 222 -3.94 3.52 -11.90
CA LEU A 222 -2.82 3.37 -12.83
C LEU A 222 -2.99 4.16 -14.11
N GLY A 223 -4.20 4.30 -14.64
CA GLY A 223 -4.29 4.80 -16.00
C GLY A 223 -5.60 5.42 -16.48
N ASP A 224 -6.63 5.47 -15.66
CA ASP A 224 -7.90 6.06 -16.07
C ASP A 224 -7.91 7.58 -15.92
N THR A 225 -7.56 8.29 -17.00
CA THR A 225 -7.68 9.76 -17.06
C THR A 225 -9.06 10.24 -17.48
N TYR A 226 -9.91 9.34 -17.99
CA TYR A 226 -11.26 9.69 -18.46
C TYR A 226 -12.31 9.76 -17.35
N HIS A 227 -12.01 9.28 -16.16
CA HIS A 227 -12.96 9.25 -15.04
C HIS A 227 -13.30 10.63 -14.44
N ASN A 228 -12.70 11.70 -14.92
CA ASN A 228 -13.01 13.07 -14.50
C ASN A 228 -14.50 13.40 -14.53
N VAL A 229 -15.28 12.76 -15.43
CA VAL A 229 -16.74 12.89 -15.44
C VAL A 229 -17.39 12.40 -14.15
N SER A 230 -16.75 11.48 -13.45
CA SER A 230 -17.23 10.94 -12.17
C SER A 230 -17.03 11.92 -11.01
N HIS A 231 -16.15 12.91 -11.16
CA HIS A 231 -15.88 13.95 -10.18
C HIS A 231 -16.86 15.14 -10.26
N ARG A 232 -17.90 15.07 -11.08
CA ARG A 232 -18.85 16.17 -11.30
C ARG A 232 -19.39 16.79 -10.01
N SER A 233 -19.69 15.97 -9.00
CA SER A 233 -20.26 16.48 -7.74
C SER A 233 -19.31 17.42 -6.99
N VAL A 234 -18.02 17.08 -6.95
CA VAL A 234 -16.98 17.93 -6.33
C VAL A 234 -16.60 19.11 -7.21
N ASP A 235 -16.65 18.95 -8.54
CA ASP A 235 -16.45 20.06 -9.49
C ASP A 235 -17.55 21.14 -9.36
N LEU A 236 -18.81 20.72 -9.13
CA LEU A 236 -19.93 21.65 -8.94
C LEU A 236 -19.78 22.54 -7.71
N ILE A 237 -19.07 22.10 -6.69
CA ILE A 237 -18.79 22.93 -5.50
C ILE A 237 -17.43 23.63 -5.57
N GLY A 238 -16.70 23.48 -6.67
CA GLY A 238 -15.46 24.21 -6.94
C GLY A 238 -14.21 23.68 -6.23
N ILE A 239 -14.23 22.39 -5.78
CA ILE A 239 -13.10 21.74 -5.10
C ILE A 239 -12.64 20.46 -5.79
N GLY A 240 -13.17 20.16 -6.97
CA GLY A 240 -12.77 19.01 -7.76
C GLY A 240 -11.44 19.23 -8.50
N PRO A 241 -10.77 18.16 -8.96
CA PRO A 241 -9.48 18.23 -9.61
C PRO A 241 -9.52 18.98 -10.95
N SER A 242 -10.69 19.12 -11.56
CA SER A 242 -10.93 19.87 -12.79
C SER A 242 -11.62 21.22 -12.56
N ALA A 243 -11.83 21.61 -11.31
CA ALA A 243 -12.41 22.89 -10.96
C ALA A 243 -11.33 23.94 -10.75
N GLU A 244 -11.41 25.05 -11.49
CA GLU A 244 -10.69 26.25 -11.12
C GLU A 244 -11.24 26.78 -9.79
N ALA A 245 -10.38 27.09 -8.83
CA ALA A 245 -10.79 27.55 -7.52
C ALA A 245 -11.74 28.76 -7.62
N GLY A 246 -12.99 28.57 -7.18
CA GLY A 246 -14.01 29.60 -7.21
C GLY A 246 -14.92 29.64 -8.45
N VAL A 247 -14.69 28.80 -9.45
CA VAL A 247 -15.52 28.73 -10.67
C VAL A 247 -16.36 27.47 -10.66
N LYS A 248 -17.62 27.59 -10.26
CA LYS A 248 -18.55 26.47 -10.23
C LYS A 248 -18.88 25.93 -11.62
N GLY A 249 -18.76 24.62 -11.78
CA GLY A 249 -19.22 23.91 -12.97
C GLY A 249 -18.34 24.03 -14.21
N ARG A 250 -17.18 24.65 -14.13
CA ARG A 250 -16.21 24.72 -15.23
C ARG A 250 -15.33 23.46 -15.19
N ARG A 251 -15.23 22.80 -16.33
CA ARG A 251 -14.36 21.64 -16.58
C ARG A 251 -13.19 22.02 -17.49
N ASP A 252 -12.58 23.19 -17.29
CA ASP A 252 -11.31 23.46 -17.90
C ASP A 252 -10.27 22.62 -17.15
N ASN A 253 -9.88 21.58 -17.81
CA ASN A 253 -8.98 20.60 -17.26
C ASN A 253 -7.57 21.11 -17.41
N GLU A 254 -7.04 21.80 -16.41
CA GLU A 254 -5.61 22.13 -16.39
C GLU A 254 -4.76 20.86 -16.47
N LEU A 255 -5.29 19.72 -15.99
CA LEU A 255 -4.68 18.41 -16.17
C LEU A 255 -4.59 18.00 -17.65
N ASP A 256 -5.47 18.50 -18.54
CA ASP A 256 -5.38 18.24 -19.99
C ASP A 256 -4.15 18.93 -20.62
N LYS A 257 -3.58 19.91 -19.94
CA LYS A 257 -2.33 20.58 -20.34
C LYS A 257 -1.09 19.85 -19.82
N ALA A 258 -1.26 18.94 -18.87
CA ALA A 258 -0.18 18.13 -18.35
C ALA A 258 0.23 17.05 -19.34
N GLN A 259 1.51 16.76 -19.42
CA GLN A 259 1.99 15.59 -20.11
C GLN A 259 1.77 14.37 -19.22
N HIS A 260 0.93 13.44 -19.65
CA HIS A 260 0.67 12.19 -18.93
C HIS A 260 1.64 11.10 -19.37
N VAL A 261 2.20 10.39 -18.39
CA VAL A 261 3.14 9.30 -18.62
C VAL A 261 2.68 8.07 -17.84
N TRP A 262 2.58 6.94 -18.53
CA TRP A 262 2.30 5.63 -17.94
C TRP A 262 3.54 4.76 -18.07
N VAL A 263 4.01 4.24 -16.96
CA VAL A 263 5.20 3.38 -16.95
C VAL A 263 4.84 2.06 -16.28
N ASN A 264 5.19 0.96 -16.95
CA ASN A 264 5.05 -0.37 -16.39
C ASN A 264 6.45 -0.93 -16.08
N PHE A 265 6.58 -1.53 -14.91
CA PHE A 265 7.81 -2.12 -14.41
C PHE A 265 7.66 -3.64 -14.26
N PRO A 266 8.77 -4.39 -14.19
CA PRO A 266 8.74 -5.79 -13.79
C PRO A 266 7.98 -6.00 -12.47
N ALA A 267 7.60 -7.23 -12.19
CA ALA A 267 6.80 -7.63 -11.02
C ALA A 267 5.37 -7.02 -10.95
N GLY A 268 4.88 -6.45 -12.06
CA GLY A 268 3.51 -5.94 -12.17
C GLY A 268 3.30 -4.57 -11.55
N HIS A 269 4.35 -3.80 -11.32
CA HIS A 269 4.22 -2.42 -10.88
C HIS A 269 3.84 -1.52 -12.06
N GLY A 270 3.00 -0.55 -11.79
CA GLY A 270 2.66 0.49 -12.74
C GLY A 270 2.52 1.84 -12.07
N VAL A 271 2.85 2.88 -12.80
CA VAL A 271 2.78 4.27 -12.35
C VAL A 271 2.16 5.13 -13.43
N HIS A 272 1.25 5.98 -13.01
CA HIS A 272 0.77 7.11 -13.80
C HIS A 272 1.30 8.39 -13.17
N SER A 273 1.95 9.22 -13.96
CA SER A 273 2.44 10.53 -13.56
C SER A 273 1.92 11.59 -14.50
N ALA A 274 1.56 12.75 -13.94
CA ALA A 274 1.25 13.95 -14.69
C ALA A 274 2.39 14.94 -14.49
N LEU A 275 3.02 15.33 -15.58
CA LEU A 275 4.07 16.35 -15.59
C LEU A 275 3.42 17.71 -15.78
N MET A 276 3.50 18.52 -14.76
CA MET A 276 2.97 19.87 -14.78
C MET A 276 4.06 20.86 -15.23
N PRO A 277 3.71 21.99 -15.88
CA PRO A 277 4.66 23.04 -16.17
C PRO A 277 5.38 23.52 -14.90
N GLU A 278 6.64 23.94 -15.05
CA GLU A 278 7.42 24.49 -13.93
C GLU A 278 6.66 25.63 -13.24
N GLY A 279 6.58 25.57 -11.92
CA GLY A 279 5.90 26.57 -11.10
C GLY A 279 4.38 26.44 -11.04
N TRP A 280 3.81 25.40 -11.63
CA TRP A 280 2.35 25.20 -11.62
C TRP A 280 1.76 25.18 -10.21
N GLU A 281 2.40 24.48 -9.27
CA GLU A 281 1.92 24.33 -7.91
C GLU A 281 1.79 25.67 -7.16
N TYR A 282 2.65 26.64 -7.40
CA TYR A 282 2.55 27.94 -6.77
C TYR A 282 1.84 28.99 -7.63
N THR A 283 1.60 28.74 -8.92
CA THR A 283 0.84 29.65 -9.77
C THR A 283 -0.66 29.36 -9.76
N ASN A 284 -1.08 28.08 -9.74
CA ASN A 284 -2.48 27.72 -9.84
C ASN A 284 -3.15 27.37 -8.50
N THR A 285 -2.44 26.67 -7.60
CA THR A 285 -3.02 26.24 -6.34
C THR A 285 -2.91 27.30 -5.25
N TYR A 286 -1.86 28.12 -5.28
CA TYR A 286 -1.51 29.02 -4.18
C TYR A 286 -1.24 30.46 -4.61
N GLN A 287 -1.66 30.84 -5.82
CA GLN A 287 -1.41 32.20 -6.36
C GLN A 287 -1.87 33.34 -5.44
N ASN A 288 -2.84 33.09 -4.57
CA ASN A 288 -3.34 34.08 -3.63
C ASN A 288 -2.70 33.98 -2.23
N ASN A 289 -1.67 33.12 -2.06
CA ASN A 289 -0.97 32.96 -0.80
C ASN A 289 0.55 33.08 -0.99
N PRO A 290 1.12 34.27 -0.84
CA PRO A 290 2.54 34.51 -1.08
C PRO A 290 3.46 33.72 -0.14
N ILE A 291 3.03 33.43 1.08
CA ILE A 291 3.82 32.61 2.05
C ILE A 291 3.97 31.18 1.52
N VAL A 292 2.89 30.63 0.99
CA VAL A 292 2.91 29.27 0.43
C VAL A 292 3.74 29.22 -0.85
N ALA A 293 3.62 30.22 -1.71
CA ALA A 293 4.44 30.33 -2.92
C ALA A 293 5.95 30.40 -2.59
N GLU A 294 6.35 31.22 -1.62
CA GLU A 294 7.71 31.32 -1.13
C GLU A 294 8.23 29.98 -0.57
N TYR A 295 7.40 29.28 0.21
CA TYR A 295 7.73 27.95 0.71
C TYR A 295 8.02 26.94 -0.42
N PHE A 296 7.19 26.90 -1.45
CA PHE A 296 7.44 26.01 -2.60
C PHE A 296 8.70 26.37 -3.37
N GLN A 297 8.94 27.65 -3.62
CA GLN A 297 10.17 28.12 -4.27
C GLN A 297 11.41 27.71 -3.46
N HIS A 298 11.36 27.88 -2.15
CA HIS A 298 12.44 27.44 -1.27
C HIS A 298 12.65 25.91 -1.36
N CYS A 299 11.59 25.12 -1.29
CA CYS A 299 11.67 23.66 -1.41
C CYS A 299 12.29 23.22 -2.75
N HIS A 300 11.90 23.85 -3.86
CA HIS A 300 12.47 23.58 -5.17
C HIS A 300 13.97 23.90 -5.24
N ALA A 301 14.37 25.05 -4.73
CA ALA A 301 15.78 25.44 -4.68
C ALA A 301 16.62 24.45 -3.84
N GLU A 302 16.14 24.06 -2.66
CA GLU A 302 16.81 23.09 -1.81
C GLU A 302 16.86 21.68 -2.42
N ARG A 303 15.77 21.25 -3.06
CA ARG A 303 15.72 19.96 -3.76
C ARG A 303 16.73 19.90 -4.89
N ARG A 304 16.79 20.93 -5.72
CA ARG A 304 17.78 21.07 -6.81
C ARG A 304 19.21 21.04 -6.26
N ARG A 305 19.48 21.75 -5.17
CA ARG A 305 20.78 21.76 -4.51
C ARG A 305 21.19 20.39 -3.96
N ARG A 306 20.26 19.63 -3.35
CA ARG A 306 20.53 18.32 -2.73
C ARG A 306 20.71 17.21 -3.75
N MET A 307 19.86 17.19 -4.76
CA MET A 307 19.81 16.11 -5.74
C MET A 307 20.76 16.32 -6.92
N GLY A 308 21.23 17.55 -7.15
CA GLY A 308 21.93 17.96 -8.38
C GLY A 308 20.95 18.18 -9.53
N GLU A 309 21.37 18.97 -10.51
CA GLU A 309 20.52 19.40 -11.64
C GLU A 309 19.97 18.22 -12.43
N ASP A 310 20.83 17.26 -12.81
CA ASP A 310 20.42 16.14 -13.63
C ASP A 310 19.34 15.26 -12.97
N ARG A 311 19.50 14.96 -11.68
CA ARG A 311 18.53 14.16 -10.94
C ARG A 311 17.25 14.94 -10.66
N TYR A 312 17.36 16.22 -10.36
CA TYR A 312 16.21 17.10 -10.19
C TYR A 312 15.39 17.16 -11.47
N LEU A 313 16.03 17.40 -12.62
CA LEU A 313 15.37 17.44 -13.92
C LEU A 313 14.80 16.08 -14.32
N SER A 314 15.48 14.97 -13.99
CA SER A 314 14.95 13.63 -14.28
C SER A 314 13.67 13.32 -13.52
N LEU A 315 13.48 13.89 -12.33
CA LEU A 315 12.26 13.75 -11.54
C LEU A 315 11.12 14.67 -12.00
N ILE A 316 11.46 15.82 -12.60
CA ILE A 316 10.50 16.72 -13.23
C ILE A 316 10.21 16.26 -14.67
N HIS A 317 11.19 15.71 -15.37
CA HIS A 317 11.13 15.22 -16.74
C HIS A 317 11.21 13.68 -16.80
N ILE A 318 10.45 12.95 -15.98
CA ILE A 318 10.33 11.48 -16.12
C ILE A 318 9.70 11.10 -17.48
N SER A 319 9.70 11.98 -18.44
CA SER A 319 9.05 11.85 -19.73
C SER A 319 9.96 11.67 -20.91
N GLU A 320 11.26 11.53 -20.74
CA GLU A 320 12.09 11.15 -21.88
C GLU A 320 12.32 9.63 -21.91
N PRO A 321 11.67 8.89 -22.82
CA PRO A 321 12.06 7.54 -23.15
C PRO A 321 13.31 7.63 -24.03
N THR A 322 14.39 8.15 -23.52
CA THR A 322 15.65 8.16 -24.22
C THR A 322 16.55 7.09 -23.65
N ARG A 323 16.26 5.86 -24.00
CA ARG A 323 17.19 4.87 -24.55
C ARG A 323 16.47 3.56 -24.79
N PRO A 324 16.43 3.04 -26.00
CA PRO A 324 16.08 1.64 -26.23
C PRO A 324 17.21 0.79 -25.64
N TYR A 325 16.85 -0.04 -24.68
CA TYR A 325 17.67 -1.20 -24.32
C TYR A 325 17.27 -2.38 -25.17
#